data_46fe767e64c5b91621badff63791dbdd
#
_entry.id   46fe767e64c5b91621badff63791dbdd
#
_cell.length_a   1.000
_cell.length_b   1.000
_cell.length_c   1.000
_cell.angle_alpha   90.00
_cell.angle_beta   90.00
_cell.angle_gamma   90.00
#
_symmetry.space_group_name_H-M   'P 1'
#
loop_
_entity.id
_entity.type
_entity.pdbx_description
1 polymer ?
#
loop_
_entity_poly.entity_id
_entity_poly.type
_entity_poly.pdbx_seq_one_letter_code
_entity_poly.pdbx_strand_id
1 'polypeptide(L)'
;MEFFGLDIGSHKIKIVQVQKSGDKYRLAALGSALSTSKGILSDSESDLTQLATIIKKLYQETKIKTKNVVTALPQDQVFTQVITLPQLSEDELNSALKWEAEQYIPIPLSEATISHQIIGRVKENAKEKIEVLLAAAPNRLIDKMVKVVKSAGFNPISLETEILAVARSLVVDPEAVMIIDFGAKATDIAVVENKQVIFTRSIATAGEALTRAVASGLGLQPAQAEAYKKAYGADPQKLEGKMVEAMIPVIEVVIGEIEKILNFYRVEKKKTISRIILAGGTATLTEISSLMVKKLNLEIQLGNPFSQMSKDSLPKKLSALEIPLYAIATGLAMKEIK
;
A
#
# COMPACT_ATOMS: atom_id res chain seq x y z
N MET A 1 21.32 7.70 -9.05
CA MET A 1 20.39 8.07 -10.16
C MET A 1 19.21 8.82 -9.57
N GLU A 2 18.78 9.95 -10.17
CA GLU A 2 17.58 10.65 -9.73
C GLU A 2 16.33 10.01 -10.33
N PHE A 3 15.28 9.89 -9.52
CA PHE A 3 13.95 9.39 -9.91
C PHE A 3 12.90 9.98 -8.99
N PHE A 4 11.62 9.73 -9.29
CA PHE A 4 10.50 10.06 -8.43
C PHE A 4 9.61 8.83 -8.23
N GLY A 5 8.88 8.79 -7.12
CA GLY A 5 7.85 7.80 -6.84
C GLY A 5 6.52 8.22 -7.42
N LEU A 6 5.86 7.33 -8.15
CA LEU A 6 4.53 7.51 -8.74
C LEU A 6 3.59 6.44 -8.20
N ASP A 7 2.62 6.85 -7.44
CA ASP A 7 1.48 6.05 -6.99
C ASP A 7 0.26 6.33 -7.87
N ILE A 8 -0.23 5.32 -8.58
CA ILE A 8 -1.44 5.38 -9.40
C ILE A 8 -2.60 4.74 -8.65
N GLY A 9 -3.01 5.37 -7.57
CA GLY A 9 -4.11 4.87 -6.76
C GLY A 9 -5.47 4.97 -7.46
N SER A 10 -6.44 4.18 -6.99
CA SER A 10 -7.78 4.10 -7.57
C SER A 10 -8.59 5.39 -7.47
N HIS A 11 -8.30 6.27 -6.51
CA HIS A 11 -8.98 7.56 -6.33
C HIS A 11 -8.07 8.76 -6.60
N LYS A 12 -6.81 8.70 -6.19
CA LYS A 12 -5.81 9.77 -6.38
C LYS A 12 -4.50 9.21 -6.91
N ILE A 13 -3.90 9.95 -7.83
CA ILE A 13 -2.52 9.77 -8.27
C ILE A 13 -1.65 10.67 -7.40
N LYS A 14 -0.48 10.19 -6.97
CA LYS A 14 0.46 10.98 -6.19
C LYS A 14 1.88 10.83 -6.74
N ILE A 15 2.61 11.91 -6.66
CA ILE A 15 4.02 11.98 -7.06
C ILE A 15 4.82 12.52 -5.88
N VAL A 16 5.93 11.87 -5.58
CA VAL A 16 6.90 12.33 -4.58
C VAL A 16 8.31 12.19 -5.13
N GLN A 17 9.13 13.21 -4.91
CA GLN A 17 10.57 13.11 -5.12
C GLN A 17 11.29 13.41 -3.81
N VAL A 18 12.24 12.57 -3.46
CA VAL A 18 13.13 12.77 -2.31
C VAL A 18 14.59 12.81 -2.76
N GLN A 19 15.40 13.49 -1.98
CA GLN A 19 16.86 13.52 -2.13
C GLN A 19 17.46 12.94 -0.84
N LYS A 20 18.37 11.98 -0.96
CA LYS A 20 19.12 11.45 0.17
C LYS A 20 20.22 12.43 0.55
N SER A 21 20.29 12.80 1.82
CA SER A 21 21.29 13.71 2.36
C SER A 21 21.87 13.09 3.65
N GLY A 22 22.97 12.37 3.53
CA GLY A 22 23.50 11.53 4.61
C GLY A 22 22.48 10.42 4.97
N ASP A 23 22.15 10.33 6.26
CA ASP A 23 21.18 9.36 6.79
C ASP A 23 19.73 9.84 6.73
N LYS A 24 19.48 11.05 6.25
CA LYS A 24 18.14 11.64 6.15
C LYS A 24 17.72 11.84 4.71
N TYR A 25 16.41 11.93 4.51
CA TYR A 25 15.82 12.32 3.25
C TYR A 25 15.39 13.78 3.31
N ARG A 26 15.40 14.46 2.18
CA ARG A 26 14.78 15.77 1.95
C ARG A 26 13.67 15.61 0.94
N LEU A 27 12.50 16.15 1.24
CA LEU A 27 11.42 16.21 0.29
C LEU A 27 11.74 17.28 -0.76
N ALA A 28 11.89 16.87 -2.02
CA ALA A 28 12.19 17.76 -3.13
C ALA A 28 10.93 18.25 -3.84
N ALA A 29 9.95 17.36 -4.03
CA ALA A 29 8.67 17.69 -4.63
C ALA A 29 7.59 16.70 -4.20
N LEU A 30 6.35 17.15 -4.18
CA LEU A 30 5.16 16.31 -4.05
C LEU A 30 3.98 16.93 -4.80
N GLY A 31 3.02 16.08 -5.18
CA GLY A 31 1.79 16.52 -5.80
C GLY A 31 0.76 15.39 -5.81
N SER A 32 -0.52 15.76 -5.98
CA SER A 32 -1.60 14.80 -6.16
C SER A 32 -2.66 15.31 -7.12
N ALA A 33 -3.29 14.39 -7.87
CA ALA A 33 -4.41 14.65 -8.75
C ALA A 33 -5.47 13.56 -8.58
N LEU A 34 -6.72 13.83 -8.99
CA LEU A 34 -7.74 12.81 -9.08
C LEU A 34 -7.39 11.80 -10.17
N SER A 35 -7.59 10.52 -9.89
CA SER A 35 -7.44 9.43 -10.85
C SER A 35 -8.67 9.32 -11.76
N THR A 36 -8.58 8.53 -12.83
CA THR A 36 -9.77 8.09 -13.58
C THR A 36 -10.56 7.07 -12.76
N SER A 37 -11.82 6.85 -13.08
CA SER A 37 -12.73 6.01 -12.28
C SER A 37 -12.24 4.57 -12.07
N LYS A 38 -11.56 3.99 -13.05
CA LYS A 38 -10.98 2.64 -12.98
C LYS A 38 -9.47 2.62 -12.77
N GLY A 39 -8.80 3.78 -12.89
CA GLY A 39 -7.35 3.89 -12.77
C GLY A 39 -6.62 2.95 -13.73
N ILE A 40 -5.54 2.33 -13.27
CA ILE A 40 -4.73 1.38 -14.03
C ILE A 40 -5.47 0.08 -14.38
N LEU A 41 -6.56 -0.23 -13.69
CA LEU A 41 -7.35 -1.45 -13.91
C LEU A 41 -8.33 -1.32 -15.09
N SER A 42 -8.43 -0.16 -15.73
CA SER A 42 -9.25 -0.01 -16.93
C SER A 42 -8.70 -0.85 -18.08
N ASP A 43 -9.61 -1.42 -18.88
CA ASP A 43 -9.28 -2.07 -20.16
C ASP A 43 -9.54 -1.15 -21.36
N SER A 44 -10.07 0.06 -21.11
CA SER A 44 -10.29 1.07 -22.14
C SER A 44 -9.03 1.85 -22.46
N GLU A 45 -8.59 1.82 -23.71
CA GLU A 45 -7.44 2.61 -24.18
C GLU A 45 -7.67 4.12 -23.97
N SER A 46 -8.89 4.59 -24.09
CA SER A 46 -9.27 5.99 -23.81
C SER A 46 -9.00 6.35 -22.36
N ASP A 47 -9.42 5.49 -21.40
CA ASP A 47 -9.20 5.72 -19.97
C ASP A 47 -7.71 5.72 -19.63
N LEU A 48 -6.93 4.79 -20.22
CA LEU A 48 -5.49 4.70 -19.99
C LEU A 48 -4.76 5.93 -20.59
N THR A 49 -5.22 6.44 -21.74
CA THR A 49 -4.68 7.67 -22.35
C THR A 49 -4.99 8.89 -21.47
N GLN A 50 -6.22 8.97 -20.95
CA GLN A 50 -6.61 10.01 -20.01
C GLN A 50 -5.78 9.94 -18.72
N LEU A 51 -5.55 8.73 -18.18
CA LEU A 51 -4.70 8.51 -17.02
C LEU A 51 -3.26 9.01 -17.25
N ALA A 52 -2.66 8.67 -18.40
CA ALA A 52 -1.34 9.15 -18.78
C ALA A 52 -1.29 10.69 -18.90
N THR A 53 -2.35 11.30 -19.41
CA THR A 53 -2.47 12.77 -19.53
C THR A 53 -2.51 13.43 -18.15
N ILE A 54 -3.28 12.85 -17.20
CA ILE A 54 -3.36 13.34 -15.81
C ILE A 54 -1.97 13.26 -15.14
N ILE A 55 -1.28 12.12 -15.29
CA ILE A 55 0.07 11.92 -14.73
C ILE A 55 1.04 12.97 -15.30
N LYS A 56 1.02 13.17 -16.61
CA LYS A 56 1.87 14.17 -17.27
C LYS A 56 1.59 15.59 -16.76
N LYS A 57 0.32 15.97 -16.63
CA LYS A 57 -0.09 17.28 -16.10
C LYS A 57 0.37 17.45 -14.66
N LEU A 58 0.11 16.46 -13.79
CA LEU A 58 0.56 16.48 -12.40
C LEU A 58 2.07 16.66 -12.28
N TYR A 59 2.83 15.94 -13.09
CA TYR A 59 4.30 16.12 -13.14
C TYR A 59 4.70 17.54 -13.51
N GLN A 60 4.04 18.17 -14.48
CA GLN A 60 4.33 19.54 -14.91
C GLN A 60 4.05 20.58 -13.81
N GLU A 61 3.11 20.30 -12.91
CA GLU A 61 2.78 21.16 -11.76
C GLU A 61 3.83 21.03 -10.64
N THR A 62 4.69 20.01 -10.67
CA THR A 62 5.79 19.82 -9.74
C THR A 62 7.08 20.43 -10.30
N LYS A 63 8.12 20.54 -9.48
CA LYS A 63 9.45 20.99 -9.92
C LYS A 63 10.37 19.83 -10.29
N ILE A 64 9.85 18.63 -10.46
CA ILE A 64 10.61 17.42 -10.80
C ILE A 64 11.20 17.59 -12.22
N LYS A 65 12.49 17.28 -12.36
CA LYS A 65 13.19 17.35 -13.65
C LYS A 65 13.50 16.00 -14.26
N THR A 66 13.71 14.99 -13.44
CA THR A 66 14.01 13.62 -13.91
C THR A 66 12.80 12.97 -14.57
N LYS A 67 13.05 12.17 -15.60
CA LYS A 67 12.03 11.34 -16.25
C LYS A 67 11.99 9.90 -15.72
N ASN A 68 12.96 9.52 -14.89
CA ASN A 68 12.97 8.19 -14.29
C ASN A 68 11.93 8.10 -13.19
N VAL A 69 11.19 7.01 -13.16
CA VAL A 69 10.10 6.80 -12.21
C VAL A 69 10.15 5.39 -11.62
N VAL A 70 9.88 5.31 -10.34
CA VAL A 70 9.56 4.07 -9.62
C VAL A 70 8.07 4.09 -9.36
N THR A 71 7.37 3.01 -9.69
CA THR A 71 5.93 2.90 -9.49
C THR A 71 5.55 1.57 -8.85
N ALA A 72 4.31 1.45 -8.38
CA ALA A 72 3.81 0.25 -7.74
C ALA A 72 2.66 -0.39 -8.54
N LEU A 73 2.57 -1.71 -8.43
CA LEU A 73 1.40 -2.48 -8.84
C LEU A 73 0.41 -2.55 -7.68
N PRO A 74 -0.91 -2.46 -7.94
CA PRO A 74 -1.94 -2.63 -6.91
C PRO A 74 -1.75 -3.95 -6.16
N GLN A 75 -1.74 -3.90 -4.83
CA GLN A 75 -1.44 -5.07 -3.99
C GLN A 75 -2.47 -6.18 -4.16
N ASP A 76 -3.74 -5.85 -4.36
CA ASP A 76 -4.83 -6.80 -4.59
C ASP A 76 -4.72 -7.58 -5.91
N GLN A 77 -3.84 -7.13 -6.82
CA GLN A 77 -3.59 -7.75 -8.12
C GLN A 77 -2.27 -8.54 -8.16
N VAL A 78 -1.49 -8.53 -7.09
CA VAL A 78 -0.20 -9.21 -7.01
C VAL A 78 -0.28 -10.29 -5.93
N PHE A 79 0.04 -11.51 -6.30
CA PHE A 79 0.21 -12.58 -5.32
C PHE A 79 1.51 -12.36 -4.56
N THR A 80 1.46 -12.43 -3.23
CA THR A 80 2.63 -12.34 -2.37
C THR A 80 2.56 -13.41 -1.28
N GLN A 81 3.67 -14.13 -1.07
CA GLN A 81 3.77 -15.19 -0.08
C GLN A 81 5.17 -15.24 0.51
N VAL A 82 5.26 -15.43 1.81
CA VAL A 82 6.54 -15.77 2.45
C VAL A 82 6.67 -17.28 2.51
N ILE A 83 7.77 -17.78 1.96
CA ILE A 83 8.12 -19.21 1.95
C ILE A 83 9.45 -19.42 2.65
N THR A 84 9.62 -20.61 3.24
CA THR A 84 10.86 -20.99 3.92
C THR A 84 11.57 -22.07 3.09
N LEU A 85 12.77 -21.78 2.65
CA LEU A 85 13.59 -22.69 1.83
C LEU A 85 14.89 -23.07 2.56
N PRO A 86 15.52 -24.22 2.23
CA PRO A 86 16.89 -24.47 2.64
C PRO A 86 17.81 -23.36 2.14
N GLN A 87 18.99 -23.27 2.71
CA GLN A 87 20.03 -22.41 2.13
C GLN A 87 20.49 -23.02 0.81
N LEU A 88 20.23 -22.31 -0.29
CA LEU A 88 20.49 -22.72 -1.66
C LEU A 88 21.44 -21.73 -2.33
N SER A 89 22.16 -22.19 -3.35
CA SER A 89 22.84 -21.29 -4.30
C SER A 89 21.81 -20.48 -5.11
N GLU A 90 22.25 -19.44 -5.78
CA GLU A 90 21.34 -18.56 -6.55
C GLU A 90 20.58 -19.31 -7.66
N ASP A 91 21.25 -20.23 -8.36
CA ASP A 91 20.63 -21.03 -9.43
C ASP A 91 19.62 -22.05 -8.86
N GLU A 92 19.97 -22.71 -7.76
CA GLU A 92 19.06 -23.62 -7.05
C GLU A 92 17.85 -22.87 -6.49
N LEU A 93 18.08 -21.66 -5.95
CA LEU A 93 17.01 -20.81 -5.45
C LEU A 93 16.02 -20.42 -6.55
N ASN A 94 16.51 -20.00 -7.72
CA ASN A 94 15.66 -19.65 -8.85
C ASN A 94 14.82 -20.85 -9.33
N SER A 95 15.39 -22.06 -9.31
CA SER A 95 14.69 -23.28 -9.68
C SER A 95 13.64 -23.68 -8.64
N ALA A 96 14.00 -23.63 -7.36
CA ALA A 96 13.10 -23.94 -6.26
C ALA A 96 11.93 -22.94 -6.19
N LEU A 97 12.20 -21.65 -6.42
CA LEU A 97 11.17 -20.61 -6.43
C LEU A 97 10.14 -20.81 -7.53
N LYS A 98 10.54 -21.27 -8.72
CA LYS A 98 9.58 -21.59 -9.80
C LYS A 98 8.68 -22.75 -9.40
N TRP A 99 9.26 -23.80 -8.84
CA TRP A 99 8.48 -24.97 -8.41
C TRP A 99 7.53 -24.65 -7.25
N GLU A 100 7.99 -23.90 -6.24
CA GLU A 100 7.14 -23.43 -5.15
C GLU A 100 6.05 -22.51 -5.67
N ALA A 101 6.38 -21.59 -6.59
CA ALA A 101 5.44 -20.68 -7.20
C ALA A 101 4.26 -21.38 -7.89
N GLU A 102 4.50 -22.52 -8.56
CA GLU A 102 3.44 -23.32 -9.20
C GLU A 102 2.37 -23.81 -8.21
N GLN A 103 2.75 -24.03 -6.95
CA GLN A 103 1.82 -24.53 -5.93
C GLN A 103 0.90 -23.44 -5.36
N TYR A 104 1.35 -22.16 -5.35
CA TYR A 104 0.67 -21.08 -4.64
C TYR A 104 0.07 -20.02 -5.57
N ILE A 105 0.66 -19.80 -6.75
CA ILE A 105 0.21 -18.75 -7.65
C ILE A 105 -1.04 -19.22 -8.43
N PRO A 106 -2.15 -18.47 -8.33
CA PRO A 106 -3.43 -18.89 -8.92
C PRO A 106 -3.54 -18.62 -10.44
N ILE A 107 -2.44 -18.26 -11.10
CA ILE A 107 -2.36 -18.01 -12.54
C ILE A 107 -1.20 -18.79 -13.15
N PRO A 108 -1.27 -19.16 -14.45
CA PRO A 108 -0.17 -19.86 -15.13
C PRO A 108 1.15 -19.07 -15.02
N LEU A 109 2.25 -19.74 -14.72
CA LEU A 109 3.56 -19.07 -14.59
C LEU A 109 4.03 -18.40 -15.90
N SER A 110 3.57 -18.88 -17.05
CA SER A 110 3.81 -18.25 -18.36
C SER A 110 3.17 -16.87 -18.49
N GLU A 111 2.13 -16.60 -17.69
CA GLU A 111 1.40 -15.32 -17.67
C GLU A 111 1.80 -14.42 -16.50
N ALA A 112 2.77 -14.86 -15.67
CA ALA A 112 3.22 -14.14 -14.49
C ALA A 112 4.71 -13.82 -14.56
N THR A 113 5.06 -12.63 -14.09
CA THR A 113 6.45 -12.29 -13.72
C THR A 113 6.62 -12.53 -12.24
N ILE A 114 7.62 -13.35 -11.90
CA ILE A 114 7.97 -13.70 -10.53
C ILE A 114 9.18 -12.88 -10.09
N SER A 115 9.12 -12.36 -8.88
CA SER A 115 10.22 -11.69 -8.20
C SER A 115 10.33 -12.21 -6.78
N HIS A 116 11.52 -12.15 -6.19
CA HIS A 116 11.74 -12.58 -4.82
C HIS A 116 12.68 -11.66 -4.07
N GLN A 117 12.58 -11.71 -2.75
CA GLN A 117 13.49 -11.04 -1.83
C GLN A 117 13.76 -11.94 -0.62
N ILE A 118 15.03 -12.18 -0.30
CA ILE A 118 15.39 -12.84 0.96
C ILE A 118 15.14 -11.84 2.08
N ILE A 119 14.26 -12.19 3.01
CA ILE A 119 13.82 -11.32 4.11
C ILE A 119 14.38 -11.74 5.46
N GLY A 120 14.89 -12.97 5.57
CA GLY A 120 15.43 -13.46 6.83
C GLY A 120 16.17 -14.79 6.69
N ARG A 121 16.82 -15.16 7.79
CA ARG A 121 17.41 -16.48 8.00
C ARG A 121 16.91 -17.03 9.32
N VAL A 122 16.47 -18.28 9.31
CA VAL A 122 15.90 -18.97 10.48
C VAL A 122 16.61 -20.30 10.67
N LYS A 123 16.65 -20.78 11.92
CA LYS A 123 17.10 -22.12 12.23
C LYS A 123 15.91 -23.00 12.57
N GLU A 124 15.73 -24.04 11.83
CA GLU A 124 14.70 -25.05 12.06
C GLU A 124 15.33 -26.43 12.12
N ASN A 125 15.11 -27.17 13.20
CA ASN A 125 15.71 -28.50 13.42
C ASN A 125 17.24 -28.52 13.23
N ALA A 126 17.94 -27.50 13.75
CA ALA A 126 19.38 -27.28 13.63
C ALA A 126 19.91 -27.05 12.20
N LYS A 127 19.03 -26.90 11.20
CA LYS A 127 19.38 -26.55 9.82
C LYS A 127 19.12 -25.08 9.55
N GLU A 128 20.04 -24.43 8.86
CA GLU A 128 19.84 -23.06 8.39
C GLU A 128 18.88 -23.04 7.21
N LYS A 129 17.88 -22.15 7.28
CA LYS A 129 16.90 -21.90 6.23
C LYS A 129 16.82 -20.41 5.95
N ILE A 130 16.36 -20.06 4.76
CA ILE A 130 16.08 -18.68 4.37
C ILE A 130 14.58 -18.47 4.29
N GLU A 131 14.12 -17.31 4.76
CA GLU A 131 12.75 -16.83 4.49
C GLU A 131 12.79 -15.92 3.26
N VAL A 132 11.93 -16.20 2.31
CA VAL A 132 11.87 -15.52 1.01
C VAL A 132 10.47 -14.97 0.82
N LEU A 133 10.38 -13.67 0.60
CA LEU A 133 9.15 -13.04 0.10
C LEU A 133 9.10 -13.25 -1.41
N LEU A 134 8.14 -14.06 -1.84
CA LEU A 134 7.82 -14.31 -3.25
C LEU A 134 6.72 -13.34 -3.67
N ALA A 135 6.86 -12.72 -4.83
CA ALA A 135 5.84 -11.90 -5.47
C ALA A 135 5.62 -12.36 -6.90
N ALA A 136 4.37 -12.45 -7.32
CA ALA A 136 4.01 -12.78 -8.69
C ALA A 136 2.91 -11.84 -9.20
N ALA A 137 3.18 -11.19 -10.32
CA ALA A 137 2.28 -10.24 -10.95
C ALA A 137 1.91 -10.68 -12.36
N PRO A 138 0.63 -10.53 -12.78
CA PRO A 138 0.23 -10.82 -14.16
C PRO A 138 1.01 -9.94 -15.16
N ASN A 139 1.58 -10.56 -16.18
CA ASN A 139 2.33 -9.86 -17.24
C ASN A 139 1.49 -8.74 -17.87
N ARG A 140 0.19 -9.01 -18.12
CA ARG A 140 -0.75 -8.00 -18.63
C ARG A 140 -0.81 -6.74 -17.77
N LEU A 141 -0.76 -6.87 -16.45
CA LEU A 141 -0.79 -5.71 -15.55
C LEU A 141 0.52 -4.93 -15.62
N ILE A 142 1.65 -5.64 -15.64
CA ILE A 142 2.98 -5.02 -15.79
C ILE A 142 3.07 -4.24 -17.09
N ASP A 143 2.68 -4.86 -18.21
CA ASP A 143 2.70 -4.24 -19.53
C ASP A 143 1.80 -3.01 -19.60
N LYS A 144 0.60 -3.08 -19.01
CA LYS A 144 -0.34 -1.96 -18.90
C LYS A 144 0.27 -0.81 -18.11
N MET A 145 0.89 -1.08 -16.96
CA MET A 145 1.56 -0.08 -16.12
C MET A 145 2.70 0.59 -16.89
N VAL A 146 3.58 -0.20 -17.50
CA VAL A 146 4.70 0.29 -18.31
C VAL A 146 4.20 1.14 -19.48
N LYS A 147 3.15 0.70 -20.18
CA LYS A 147 2.53 1.44 -21.29
C LYS A 147 2.03 2.81 -20.84
N VAL A 148 1.26 2.88 -19.75
CA VAL A 148 0.71 4.15 -19.23
C VAL A 148 1.84 5.11 -18.83
N VAL A 149 2.83 4.62 -18.10
CA VAL A 149 3.98 5.42 -17.64
C VAL A 149 4.79 5.96 -18.83
N LYS A 150 5.07 5.13 -19.85
CA LYS A 150 5.75 5.55 -21.07
C LYS A 150 4.91 6.54 -21.89
N SER A 151 3.61 6.34 -21.98
CA SER A 151 2.69 7.26 -22.67
C SER A 151 2.61 8.63 -21.98
N ALA A 152 2.82 8.69 -20.67
CA ALA A 152 2.94 9.94 -19.92
C ALA A 152 4.31 10.65 -20.16
N GLY A 153 5.26 10.00 -20.85
CA GLY A 153 6.58 10.54 -21.19
C GLY A 153 7.66 10.24 -20.15
N PHE A 154 7.51 9.15 -19.38
CA PHE A 154 8.45 8.75 -18.32
C PHE A 154 9.11 7.41 -18.60
N ASN A 155 10.24 7.18 -17.93
CA ASN A 155 11.02 5.95 -17.99
C ASN A 155 10.83 5.15 -16.69
N PRO A 156 10.01 4.06 -16.69
CA PRO A 156 9.86 3.20 -15.52
C PRO A 156 11.16 2.41 -15.30
N ILE A 157 11.86 2.70 -14.21
CA ILE A 157 13.13 2.04 -13.85
C ILE A 157 12.93 0.91 -12.84
N SER A 158 11.81 0.90 -12.12
CA SER A 158 11.44 -0.18 -11.21
C SER A 158 9.94 -0.20 -10.96
N LEU A 159 9.41 -1.43 -10.82
CA LEU A 159 8.06 -1.70 -10.32
C LEU A 159 8.17 -2.54 -9.05
N GLU A 160 7.29 -2.29 -8.09
CA GLU A 160 7.15 -3.11 -6.88
C GLU A 160 5.69 -3.18 -6.44
N THR A 161 5.37 -3.81 -5.33
CA THR A 161 4.01 -3.79 -4.77
C THR A 161 3.82 -2.58 -3.86
N GLU A 162 2.58 -2.08 -3.77
CA GLU A 162 2.24 -0.93 -2.93
C GLU A 162 2.67 -1.15 -1.47
N ILE A 163 2.42 -2.34 -0.92
CA ILE A 163 2.67 -2.61 0.51
C ILE A 163 4.16 -2.58 0.88
N LEU A 164 5.07 -2.94 -0.04
CA LEU A 164 6.51 -2.81 0.19
C LEU A 164 6.94 -1.35 0.28
N ALA A 165 6.35 -0.50 -0.56
CA ALA A 165 6.59 0.94 -0.52
C ALA A 165 6.04 1.54 0.78
N VAL A 166 4.82 1.18 1.19
CA VAL A 166 4.22 1.63 2.45
C VAL A 166 5.10 1.24 3.64
N ALA A 167 5.54 -0.02 3.70
CA ALA A 167 6.43 -0.50 4.76
C ALA A 167 7.72 0.34 4.85
N ARG A 168 8.35 0.63 3.72
CA ARG A 168 9.59 1.42 3.65
C ARG A 168 9.41 2.84 4.15
N SER A 169 8.28 3.47 3.89
CA SER A 169 8.02 4.85 4.31
C SER A 169 7.58 4.98 5.76
N LEU A 170 6.92 3.95 6.33
CA LEU A 170 6.28 4.05 7.64
C LEU A 170 7.03 3.34 8.77
N VAL A 171 7.80 2.28 8.47
CA VAL A 171 8.46 1.49 9.52
C VAL A 171 9.92 1.86 9.62
N VAL A 172 10.27 2.46 10.74
CA VAL A 172 11.64 2.89 11.07
C VAL A 172 12.30 2.00 12.11
N ASP A 173 11.52 1.38 12.97
CA ASP A 173 11.97 0.57 14.08
C ASP A 173 12.00 -0.93 13.71
N PRO A 174 12.80 -1.76 14.42
CA PRO A 174 12.86 -3.20 14.17
C PRO A 174 11.69 -3.98 14.76
N GLU A 175 10.87 -3.35 15.62
CA GLU A 175 9.73 -4.00 16.28
C GLU A 175 8.69 -4.54 15.29
N ALA A 176 8.02 -5.62 15.69
CA ALA A 176 6.91 -6.15 14.91
C ALA A 176 5.70 -5.20 14.96
N VAL A 177 5.33 -4.67 13.81
CA VAL A 177 4.18 -3.78 13.63
C VAL A 177 3.27 -4.30 12.53
N MET A 178 1.98 -3.99 12.63
CA MET A 178 1.04 -4.20 11.53
C MET A 178 0.82 -2.90 10.79
N ILE A 179 0.92 -2.93 9.48
CA ILE A 179 0.51 -1.83 8.61
C ILE A 179 -0.85 -2.16 8.02
N ILE A 180 -1.71 -1.18 7.95
CA ILE A 180 -2.99 -1.26 7.25
C ILE A 180 -3.07 -0.07 6.30
N ASP A 181 -2.93 -0.33 5.01
CA ASP A 181 -3.27 0.65 3.98
C ASP A 181 -4.76 0.53 3.65
N PHE A 182 -5.54 1.38 4.30
CA PHE A 182 -6.99 1.40 4.16
C PHE A 182 -7.36 2.30 2.99
N GLY A 183 -7.34 1.71 1.79
CA GLY A 183 -7.56 2.39 0.52
C GLY A 183 -9.02 2.69 0.19
N ALA A 184 -9.28 2.92 -1.11
CA ALA A 184 -10.65 3.09 -1.62
C ALA A 184 -11.30 1.75 -1.99
N LYS A 185 -10.60 0.86 -2.68
CA LYS A 185 -11.10 -0.42 -3.19
C LYS A 185 -10.67 -1.61 -2.36
N ALA A 186 -9.43 -1.62 -1.89
CA ALA A 186 -8.85 -2.68 -1.09
C ALA A 186 -8.30 -2.13 0.22
N THR A 187 -8.22 -3.00 1.22
CA THR A 187 -7.48 -2.82 2.45
C THR A 187 -6.31 -3.80 2.43
N ASP A 188 -5.10 -3.26 2.39
CA ASP A 188 -3.89 -4.04 2.34
C ASP A 188 -3.22 -4.06 3.71
N ILE A 189 -2.94 -5.26 4.20
CA ILE A 189 -2.38 -5.50 5.52
C ILE A 189 -1.00 -6.13 5.35
N ALA A 190 -0.02 -5.65 6.09
CA ALA A 190 1.28 -6.29 6.23
C ALA A 190 1.69 -6.39 7.69
N VAL A 191 2.38 -7.46 8.04
CA VAL A 191 3.19 -7.52 9.26
C VAL A 191 4.64 -7.27 8.86
N VAL A 192 5.25 -6.31 9.54
CA VAL A 192 6.64 -5.90 9.30
C VAL A 192 7.43 -6.15 10.59
N GLU A 193 8.52 -6.87 10.48
CA GLU A 193 9.45 -7.15 11.58
C GLU A 193 10.88 -6.94 11.05
N ASN A 194 11.75 -6.31 11.85
CA ASN A 194 13.12 -5.95 11.44
C ASN A 194 13.17 -5.18 10.10
N LYS A 195 12.15 -4.32 9.85
CA LYS A 195 11.95 -3.56 8.60
C LYS A 195 11.71 -4.43 7.35
N GLN A 196 11.44 -5.72 7.53
CA GLN A 196 11.09 -6.63 6.45
C GLN A 196 9.60 -6.99 6.51
N VAL A 197 8.96 -7.03 5.37
CA VAL A 197 7.59 -7.52 5.26
C VAL A 197 7.62 -9.03 5.36
N ILE A 198 7.02 -9.57 6.42
CA ILE A 198 7.00 -11.01 6.72
C ILE A 198 5.64 -11.65 6.50
N PHE A 199 4.61 -10.86 6.28
CA PHE A 199 3.25 -11.32 5.97
C PHE A 199 2.51 -10.23 5.22
N THR A 200 1.66 -10.61 4.27
CA THR A 200 0.77 -9.69 3.55
C THR A 200 -0.62 -10.31 3.36
N ARG A 201 -1.61 -9.46 3.36
CA ARG A 201 -3.01 -9.83 3.05
C ARG A 201 -3.71 -8.65 2.39
N SER A 202 -4.43 -8.91 1.31
CA SER A 202 -5.31 -7.92 0.69
C SER A 202 -6.78 -8.35 0.87
N ILE A 203 -7.65 -7.38 1.17
CA ILE A 203 -9.07 -7.58 1.39
C ILE A 203 -9.82 -6.65 0.43
N ALA A 204 -10.71 -7.18 -0.40
CA ALA A 204 -11.53 -6.41 -1.35
C ALA A 204 -12.68 -5.64 -0.64
N THR A 205 -12.40 -5.10 0.54
CA THR A 205 -13.33 -4.33 1.38
C THR A 205 -12.60 -3.09 1.89
N ALA A 206 -13.08 -1.90 1.49
CA ALA A 206 -12.45 -0.65 1.84
C ALA A 206 -13.42 0.54 1.72
N GLY A 207 -12.90 1.74 1.48
CA GLY A 207 -13.66 2.99 1.48
C GLY A 207 -14.89 3.03 0.59
N GLU A 208 -14.86 2.39 -0.59
CA GLU A 208 -16.05 2.28 -1.47
C GLU A 208 -17.14 1.37 -0.88
N ALA A 209 -16.77 0.33 -0.15
CA ALA A 209 -17.74 -0.52 0.56
C ALA A 209 -18.42 0.26 1.68
N LEU A 210 -17.68 1.10 2.40
CA LEU A 210 -18.25 2.02 3.40
C LEU A 210 -19.22 3.01 2.74
N THR A 211 -18.87 3.57 1.58
CA THR A 211 -19.77 4.48 0.85
C THR A 211 -21.07 3.81 0.45
N ARG A 212 -20.99 2.56 -0.06
CA ARG A 212 -22.19 1.77 -0.40
C ARG A 212 -23.05 1.47 0.82
N ALA A 213 -22.43 1.12 1.94
CA ALA A 213 -23.14 0.86 3.19
C ALA A 213 -23.87 2.11 3.71
N VAL A 214 -23.23 3.28 3.66
CA VAL A 214 -23.84 4.57 4.01
C VAL A 214 -24.98 4.91 3.04
N ALA A 215 -24.78 4.72 1.72
CA ALA A 215 -25.83 4.98 0.72
C ALA A 215 -27.07 4.13 1.00
N SER A 216 -26.91 2.84 1.25
CA SER A 216 -28.00 1.92 1.56
C SER A 216 -28.65 2.21 2.91
N GLY A 217 -27.84 2.41 3.96
CA GLY A 217 -28.33 2.62 5.32
C GLY A 217 -29.09 3.93 5.54
N LEU A 218 -28.72 4.98 4.77
CA LEU A 218 -29.32 6.32 4.89
C LEU A 218 -30.20 6.70 3.70
N GLY A 219 -30.40 5.81 2.71
CA GLY A 219 -31.19 6.11 1.53
C GLY A 219 -30.61 7.22 0.64
N LEU A 220 -29.28 7.33 0.57
CA LEU A 220 -28.58 8.40 -0.15
C LEU A 220 -28.09 7.94 -1.53
N GLN A 221 -27.96 8.90 -2.45
CA GLN A 221 -27.23 8.67 -3.70
C GLN A 221 -25.73 8.45 -3.40
N PRO A 222 -25.00 7.63 -4.19
CA PRO A 222 -23.59 7.32 -3.91
C PRO A 222 -22.67 8.53 -3.73
N ALA A 223 -22.87 9.58 -4.52
CA ALA A 223 -22.08 10.80 -4.40
C ALA A 223 -22.35 11.57 -3.09
N GLN A 224 -23.62 11.58 -2.63
CA GLN A 224 -23.97 12.17 -1.34
C GLN A 224 -23.43 11.33 -0.18
N ALA A 225 -23.52 10.00 -0.25
CA ALA A 225 -22.97 9.08 0.74
C ALA A 225 -21.45 9.25 0.88
N GLU A 226 -20.73 9.38 -0.23
CA GLU A 226 -19.28 9.66 -0.21
C GLU A 226 -18.95 11.01 0.44
N ALA A 227 -19.72 12.07 0.13
CA ALA A 227 -19.57 13.38 0.75
C ALA A 227 -19.83 13.32 2.26
N TYR A 228 -20.88 12.62 2.68
CA TYR A 228 -21.23 12.44 4.09
C TYR A 228 -20.16 11.62 4.83
N LYS A 229 -19.70 10.51 4.24
CA LYS A 229 -18.62 9.70 4.79
C LYS A 229 -17.37 10.54 5.06
N LYS A 230 -16.97 11.38 4.11
CA LYS A 230 -15.81 12.28 4.27
C LYS A 230 -16.03 13.38 5.32
N ALA A 231 -17.24 13.91 5.40
CA ALA A 231 -17.55 15.01 6.31
C ALA A 231 -17.72 14.56 7.77
N TYR A 232 -18.31 13.42 7.99
CA TYR A 232 -18.71 12.94 9.33
C TYR A 232 -17.86 11.75 9.82
N GLY A 233 -17.27 10.95 8.91
CA GLY A 233 -16.48 9.80 9.27
C GLY A 233 -17.24 8.78 10.11
N ALA A 234 -16.58 8.22 11.10
CA ALA A 234 -17.12 7.31 12.10
C ALA A 234 -17.45 8.00 13.44
N ASP A 235 -17.80 9.29 13.42
CA ASP A 235 -18.16 10.07 14.62
C ASP A 235 -19.56 9.68 15.09
N PRO A 236 -19.70 9.02 16.28
CA PRO A 236 -21.00 8.57 16.77
C PRO A 236 -21.89 9.75 17.24
N GLN A 237 -21.36 10.96 17.39
CA GLN A 237 -22.12 12.14 17.77
C GLN A 237 -22.81 12.82 16.58
N LYS A 238 -22.40 12.45 15.36
CA LYS A 238 -22.96 13.01 14.11
C LYS A 238 -24.10 12.15 13.61
N LEU A 239 -25.16 12.83 13.10
CA LEU A 239 -26.35 12.19 12.53
C LEU A 239 -26.93 11.08 13.44
N GLU A 240 -26.94 11.32 14.75
CA GLU A 240 -27.49 10.38 15.76
C GLU A 240 -26.81 8.99 15.71
N GLY A 241 -25.56 8.91 15.28
CA GLY A 241 -24.82 7.63 15.14
C GLY A 241 -25.14 6.81 13.90
N LYS A 242 -26.12 7.19 13.10
CA LYS A 242 -26.59 6.42 11.93
C LYS A 242 -25.49 6.17 10.89
N MET A 243 -24.55 7.10 10.77
CA MET A 243 -23.37 6.90 9.90
C MET A 243 -22.52 5.71 10.37
N VAL A 244 -22.21 5.66 11.65
CA VAL A 244 -21.41 4.60 12.25
C VAL A 244 -22.14 3.27 12.15
N GLU A 245 -23.43 3.24 12.50
CA GLU A 245 -24.26 2.04 12.39
C GLU A 245 -24.25 1.45 10.98
N ALA A 246 -24.38 2.30 9.95
CA ALA A 246 -24.31 1.86 8.57
C ALA A 246 -22.94 1.29 8.18
N MET A 247 -21.84 1.84 8.74
CA MET A 247 -20.47 1.43 8.40
C MET A 247 -19.97 0.24 9.21
N ILE A 248 -20.48 -0.02 10.41
CA ILE A 248 -20.01 -1.09 11.33
C ILE A 248 -19.89 -2.45 10.63
N PRO A 249 -20.88 -2.97 9.87
CA PRO A 249 -20.77 -4.29 9.28
C PRO A 249 -19.58 -4.43 8.31
N VAL A 250 -19.23 -3.35 7.59
CA VAL A 250 -18.09 -3.31 6.68
C VAL A 250 -16.77 -3.24 7.45
N ILE A 251 -16.74 -2.44 8.51
CA ILE A 251 -15.56 -2.30 9.39
C ILE A 251 -15.27 -3.62 10.10
N GLU A 252 -16.29 -4.35 10.55
CA GLU A 252 -16.13 -5.64 11.22
C GLU A 252 -15.54 -6.72 10.32
N VAL A 253 -15.79 -6.68 9.02
CA VAL A 253 -15.08 -7.57 8.07
C VAL A 253 -13.57 -7.31 8.11
N VAL A 254 -13.16 -6.05 8.12
CA VAL A 254 -11.72 -5.68 8.18
C VAL A 254 -11.14 -6.04 9.55
N ILE A 255 -11.86 -5.74 10.65
CA ILE A 255 -11.44 -6.09 12.01
C ILE A 255 -11.25 -7.61 12.14
N GLY A 256 -12.19 -8.41 11.65
CA GLY A 256 -12.09 -9.87 11.72
C GLY A 256 -10.87 -10.44 10.97
N GLU A 257 -10.49 -9.85 9.85
CA GLU A 257 -9.24 -10.24 9.17
C GLU A 257 -7.99 -9.80 9.95
N ILE A 258 -8.01 -8.63 10.55
CA ILE A 258 -6.92 -8.16 11.44
C ILE A 258 -6.75 -9.12 12.62
N GLU A 259 -7.85 -9.50 13.31
CA GLU A 259 -7.81 -10.42 14.44
C GLU A 259 -7.26 -11.81 14.06
N LYS A 260 -7.61 -12.33 12.89
CA LYS A 260 -7.04 -13.57 12.37
C LYS A 260 -5.54 -13.48 12.21
N ILE A 261 -5.03 -12.37 11.65
CA ILE A 261 -3.59 -12.14 11.45
C ILE A 261 -2.88 -12.00 12.80
N LEU A 262 -3.45 -11.24 13.74
CA LEU A 262 -2.91 -11.07 15.09
C LEU A 262 -2.81 -12.42 15.83
N ASN A 263 -3.87 -13.23 15.73
CA ASN A 263 -3.89 -14.56 16.32
C ASN A 263 -2.88 -15.51 15.66
N PHE A 264 -2.83 -15.53 14.33
CA PHE A 264 -1.85 -16.32 13.56
C PHE A 264 -0.43 -15.96 14.01
N TYR A 265 -0.08 -14.67 14.06
CA TYR A 265 1.24 -14.21 14.42
C TYR A 265 1.60 -14.61 15.87
N ARG A 266 0.65 -14.49 16.79
CA ARG A 266 0.83 -14.88 18.20
C ARG A 266 1.05 -16.38 18.35
N VAL A 267 0.29 -17.21 17.64
CA VAL A 267 0.33 -18.67 17.77
C VAL A 267 1.54 -19.26 17.05
N GLU A 268 1.72 -18.90 15.77
CA GLU A 268 2.75 -19.50 14.90
C GLU A 268 4.14 -18.93 15.16
N LYS A 269 4.23 -17.60 15.31
CA LYS A 269 5.53 -16.93 15.54
C LYS A 269 5.87 -16.79 17.02
N LYS A 270 4.92 -17.08 17.94
CA LYS A 270 5.05 -16.90 19.40
C LYS A 270 5.51 -15.48 19.79
N LYS A 271 5.07 -14.50 19.01
CA LYS A 271 5.37 -13.08 19.14
C LYS A 271 4.09 -12.26 19.15
N THR A 272 4.17 -11.01 19.57
CA THR A 272 3.05 -10.07 19.56
C THR A 272 3.36 -8.88 18.67
N ILE A 273 2.34 -8.34 18.04
CA ILE A 273 2.40 -7.08 17.29
C ILE A 273 2.21 -5.96 18.30
N SER A 274 3.11 -4.98 18.32
CA SER A 274 3.13 -3.91 19.32
C SER A 274 2.08 -2.84 19.03
N ARG A 275 1.88 -2.49 17.75
CA ARG A 275 0.96 -1.44 17.30
C ARG A 275 0.53 -1.64 15.86
N ILE A 276 -0.50 -0.90 15.47
CA ILE A 276 -0.99 -0.80 14.10
C ILE A 276 -0.67 0.60 13.56
N ILE A 277 -0.15 0.67 12.32
CA ILE A 277 0.08 1.92 11.60
C ILE A 277 -0.92 1.97 10.44
N LEU A 278 -1.81 2.97 10.46
CA LEU A 278 -2.81 3.19 9.42
C LEU A 278 -2.30 4.12 8.33
N ALA A 279 -2.49 3.74 7.09
CA ALA A 279 -2.28 4.54 5.89
C ALA A 279 -3.53 4.52 4.99
N GLY A 280 -3.48 5.22 3.88
CA GLY A 280 -4.57 5.27 2.90
C GLY A 280 -5.67 6.28 3.23
N GLY A 281 -6.57 6.46 2.28
CA GLY A 281 -7.59 7.51 2.36
C GLY A 281 -8.67 7.25 3.42
N THR A 282 -9.04 6.00 3.63
CA THR A 282 -10.06 5.62 4.61
C THR A 282 -9.53 5.76 6.05
N ALA A 283 -8.23 5.60 6.25
CA ALA A 283 -7.58 5.81 7.56
C ALA A 283 -7.73 7.23 8.09
N THR A 284 -8.00 8.20 7.21
CA THR A 284 -8.15 9.63 7.58
C THR A 284 -9.59 10.04 7.93
N LEU A 285 -10.54 9.11 7.90
CA LEU A 285 -11.90 9.39 8.32
C LEU A 285 -11.94 9.70 9.83
N THR A 286 -12.70 10.73 10.19
CA THR A 286 -12.90 11.12 11.60
C THR A 286 -13.31 9.91 12.43
N GLU A 287 -12.72 9.73 13.60
CA GLU A 287 -12.99 8.67 14.59
C GLU A 287 -12.77 7.21 14.11
N ILE A 288 -12.30 6.96 12.88
CA ILE A 288 -12.04 5.58 12.41
C ILE A 288 -10.96 4.90 13.26
N SER A 289 -9.88 5.61 13.58
CA SER A 289 -8.80 5.08 14.43
C SER A 289 -9.31 4.78 15.85
N SER A 290 -10.10 5.67 16.44
CA SER A 290 -10.69 5.49 17.77
C SER A 290 -11.63 4.28 17.82
N LEU A 291 -12.42 4.10 16.75
CA LEU A 291 -13.31 2.93 16.63
C LEU A 291 -12.51 1.63 16.56
N MET A 292 -11.44 1.61 15.76
CA MET A 292 -10.58 0.43 15.63
C MET A 292 -9.81 0.14 16.93
N VAL A 293 -9.32 1.15 17.65
CA VAL A 293 -8.69 0.99 18.98
C VAL A 293 -9.65 0.30 19.96
N LYS A 294 -10.91 0.75 20.01
CA LYS A 294 -11.93 0.15 20.89
C LYS A 294 -12.22 -1.31 20.55
N LYS A 295 -12.18 -1.68 19.27
CA LYS A 295 -12.46 -3.03 18.81
C LYS A 295 -11.27 -3.99 19.01
N LEU A 296 -10.06 -3.53 18.68
CA LEU A 296 -8.85 -4.38 18.67
C LEU A 296 -8.07 -4.37 19.98
N ASN A 297 -8.33 -3.38 20.85
CA ASN A 297 -7.57 -3.15 22.09
C ASN A 297 -6.05 -3.08 21.84
N LEU A 298 -5.65 -2.43 20.75
CA LEU A 298 -4.27 -2.20 20.34
C LEU A 298 -4.04 -0.72 20.07
N GLU A 299 -2.78 -0.29 20.25
CA GLU A 299 -2.36 1.05 19.83
C GLU A 299 -2.45 1.19 18.32
N ILE A 300 -3.08 2.27 17.86
CA ILE A 300 -3.25 2.58 16.45
C ILE A 300 -2.76 3.99 16.19
N GLN A 301 -1.83 4.13 15.26
CA GLN A 301 -1.23 5.38 14.85
C GLN A 301 -1.53 5.68 13.38
N LEU A 302 -1.78 6.95 13.04
CA LEU A 302 -1.76 7.38 11.65
C LEU A 302 -0.32 7.41 11.15
N GLY A 303 -0.09 6.80 10.00
CA GLY A 303 1.21 6.72 9.36
C GLY A 303 1.71 8.08 8.91
N ASN A 304 2.96 8.38 9.23
CA ASN A 304 3.65 9.58 8.76
C ASN A 304 4.84 9.18 7.86
N PRO A 305 4.66 9.11 6.54
CA PRO A 305 5.71 8.73 5.61
C PRO A 305 6.87 9.74 5.54
N PHE A 306 6.68 10.92 6.12
CA PHE A 306 7.70 11.97 6.16
C PHE A 306 8.52 11.99 7.46
N SER A 307 8.31 11.00 8.35
CA SER A 307 9.02 10.93 9.64
C SER A 307 10.54 10.83 9.49
N GLN A 308 11.03 10.26 8.39
CA GLN A 308 12.45 10.12 8.06
C GLN A 308 13.01 11.34 7.30
N MET A 309 12.21 12.38 7.09
CA MET A 309 12.61 13.56 6.32
C MET A 309 13.04 14.72 7.19
N SER A 310 13.90 15.55 6.65
CA SER A 310 14.30 16.81 7.28
C SER A 310 13.10 17.75 7.39
N LYS A 311 12.80 18.25 8.59
CA LYS A 311 11.61 19.07 8.89
C LYS A 311 11.54 20.34 8.05
N ASP A 312 12.68 20.93 7.72
CA ASP A 312 12.79 22.13 6.89
C ASP A 312 12.37 21.93 5.44
N SER A 313 12.35 20.68 4.97
CA SER A 313 11.91 20.32 3.60
C SER A 313 10.41 20.04 3.50
N LEU A 314 9.69 19.92 4.62
CA LEU A 314 8.27 19.58 4.61
C LEU A 314 7.39 20.77 4.18
N PRO A 315 6.32 20.52 3.41
CA PRO A 315 5.44 21.59 2.97
C PRO A 315 4.61 22.12 4.14
N LYS A 316 4.63 23.43 4.34
CA LYS A 316 3.90 24.12 5.41
C LYS A 316 2.37 24.00 5.32
N LYS A 317 1.85 23.63 4.15
CA LYS A 317 0.40 23.63 3.87
C LYS A 317 -0.23 22.21 3.88
N LEU A 318 0.55 21.15 4.07
CA LEU A 318 0.01 19.79 4.10
C LEU A 318 -0.68 19.54 5.44
N SER A 319 -1.96 19.23 5.42
CA SER A 319 -2.70 18.90 6.63
C SER A 319 -2.31 17.54 7.20
N ALA A 320 -2.50 17.34 8.51
CA ALA A 320 -2.22 16.06 9.16
C ALA A 320 -3.02 14.89 8.54
N LEU A 321 -4.22 15.17 8.01
CA LEU A 321 -5.06 14.17 7.34
C LEU A 321 -4.60 13.83 5.90
N GLU A 322 -3.79 14.70 5.29
CA GLU A 322 -3.25 14.42 3.96
C GLU A 322 -1.95 13.61 4.00
N ILE A 323 -1.21 13.69 5.10
CA ILE A 323 0.09 13.02 5.27
C ILE A 323 0.04 11.51 4.99
N PRO A 324 -0.89 10.73 5.58
CA PRO A 324 -0.94 9.28 5.37
C PRO A 324 -1.22 8.86 3.92
N LEU A 325 -1.81 9.74 3.12
CA LEU A 325 -2.10 9.50 1.71
C LEU A 325 -0.85 9.31 0.84
N TYR A 326 0.28 9.85 1.27
CA TYR A 326 1.53 9.82 0.52
C TYR A 326 2.42 8.62 0.85
N ALA A 327 1.97 7.67 1.66
CA ALA A 327 2.78 6.55 2.13
C ALA A 327 3.40 5.75 0.97
N ILE A 328 2.60 5.35 -0.02
CA ILE A 328 3.06 4.61 -1.21
C ILE A 328 4.06 5.45 -2.00
N ALA A 329 3.67 6.65 -2.45
CA ALA A 329 4.51 7.48 -3.31
C ALA A 329 5.85 7.85 -2.66
N THR A 330 5.83 8.09 -1.33
CA THR A 330 7.04 8.37 -0.54
C THR A 330 7.94 7.14 -0.48
N GLY A 331 7.39 5.98 -0.15
CA GLY A 331 8.15 4.74 -0.10
C GLY A 331 8.76 4.37 -1.45
N LEU A 332 8.05 4.61 -2.56
CA LEU A 332 8.59 4.45 -3.91
C LEU A 332 9.77 5.39 -4.16
N ALA A 333 9.64 6.66 -3.74
CA ALA A 333 10.72 7.65 -3.88
C ALA A 333 11.95 7.35 -3.01
N MET A 334 11.79 6.57 -1.93
CA MET A 334 12.86 6.14 -1.03
C MET A 334 13.51 4.81 -1.45
N LYS A 335 13.08 4.20 -2.57
CA LYS A 335 13.63 2.91 -3.01
C LYS A 335 15.12 3.04 -3.34
N GLU A 336 15.92 2.12 -2.84
CA GLU A 336 17.32 1.99 -3.23
C GLU A 336 17.39 1.22 -4.57
N ILE A 337 17.88 1.88 -5.60
CA ILE A 337 18.12 1.29 -6.92
C ILE A 337 19.58 0.85 -6.96
N LYS A 338 19.81 -0.46 -7.07
CA LYS A 338 21.14 -1.06 -7.22
C LYS A 338 21.67 -0.89 -8.64
#